data_71b636164ef7c20ed364eb1ceaa5c58e
#
_entry.id   71b636164ef7c20ed364eb1ceaa5c58e
#
_cell.length_a   1.000
_cell.length_b   1.000
_cell.length_c   1.000
_cell.angle_alpha   90.00
_cell.angle_beta   90.00
_cell.angle_gamma   90.00
#
_symmetry.space_group_name_H-M   'P 1'
#
loop_
_entity.id
_entity.type
_entity.pdbx_description
1 polymer ?
#
loop_
_entity_poly.entity_id
_entity_poly.type
_entity_poly.pdbx_seq_one_letter_code
_entity_poly.pdbx_strand_id
1 'polypeptide(L)'
;LKENFLDHKNILICTNAIFSENKVKEFFFVKENSITKLGKHWASGIGSFNKQHILDHKSKRFNITEDDIEKIEIEFITFDNLVDNYKIASIDNLQIDVEGAEFEILKSINFEKISVKSIQFESKHFDGTFFEGPKLKFIKEKLKSNGYNLVQLDKENILAKK
;
A
#
# COMPACT_ATOMS: atom_id res chain seq x y z
N LEU A 1 -6.96 14.60 -2.85
CA LEU A 1 -7.48 13.39 -3.51
C LEU A 1 -8.97 13.54 -3.87
N LYS A 2 -9.84 13.84 -2.89
CA LYS A 2 -11.29 13.99 -3.15
C LYS A 2 -11.59 15.00 -4.25
N GLU A 3 -10.92 16.14 -4.27
CA GLU A 3 -11.10 17.20 -5.26
C GLU A 3 -10.84 16.73 -6.70
N ASN A 4 -9.85 15.85 -6.89
CA ASN A 4 -9.49 15.33 -8.22
C ASN A 4 -10.53 14.38 -8.82
N PHE A 5 -11.49 13.90 -8.01
CA PHE A 5 -12.47 12.90 -8.41
C PHE A 5 -13.93 13.34 -8.19
N LEU A 6 -14.18 14.64 -7.89
CA LEU A 6 -15.52 15.17 -7.61
C LEU A 6 -16.53 14.88 -8.72
N ASP A 7 -16.10 14.90 -9.97
CA ASP A 7 -16.97 14.71 -11.14
C ASP A 7 -17.18 13.22 -11.53
N HIS A 8 -16.53 12.29 -10.80
CA HIS A 8 -16.58 10.86 -11.08
C HIS A 8 -17.56 10.15 -10.14
N LYS A 9 -18.84 10.06 -10.53
CA LYS A 9 -19.91 9.45 -9.72
C LYS A 9 -19.73 7.96 -9.41
N ASN A 10 -18.90 7.26 -10.15
CA ASN A 10 -18.60 5.84 -10.01
C ASN A 10 -17.33 5.56 -9.19
N ILE A 11 -16.71 6.58 -8.60
CA ILE A 11 -15.51 6.44 -7.76
C ILE A 11 -15.90 6.64 -6.29
N LEU A 12 -15.55 5.67 -5.46
CA LEU A 12 -15.61 5.76 -4.01
C LEU A 12 -14.20 5.94 -3.46
N ILE A 13 -14.02 6.95 -2.60
CA ILE A 13 -12.72 7.25 -2.00
C ILE A 13 -12.76 6.86 -0.53
N CYS A 14 -11.94 5.87 -0.17
CA CYS A 14 -11.62 5.52 1.20
C CYS A 14 -10.35 6.27 1.64
N THR A 15 -10.40 6.94 2.77
CA THR A 15 -9.25 7.69 3.33
C THR A 15 -8.53 6.94 4.46
N ASN A 16 -9.02 5.78 4.84
CA ASN A 16 -8.34 4.91 5.80
C ASN A 16 -7.14 4.23 5.13
N ALA A 17 -6.10 3.98 5.88
CA ALA A 17 -5.02 3.09 5.45
C ALA A 17 -5.47 1.63 5.61
N ILE A 18 -5.10 0.76 4.66
CA ILE A 18 -5.42 -0.66 4.72
C ILE A 18 -4.22 -1.42 5.29
N PHE A 19 -4.49 -2.27 6.29
CA PHE A 19 -3.47 -3.10 6.92
C PHE A 19 -4.06 -4.43 7.42
N SER A 20 -3.24 -5.24 8.12
CA SER A 20 -3.69 -6.54 8.67
C SER A 20 -4.52 -6.43 9.94
N GLU A 21 -4.63 -5.26 10.56
CA GLU A 21 -5.36 -5.02 11.80
C GLU A 21 -5.91 -3.59 11.89
N ASN A 22 -7.00 -3.41 12.63
CA ASN A 22 -7.52 -2.09 12.94
C ASN A 22 -6.67 -1.45 14.03
N LYS A 23 -6.12 -0.28 13.75
CA LYS A 23 -5.31 0.49 14.71
C LYS A 23 -5.14 1.93 14.27
N VAL A 24 -4.68 2.77 15.18
CA VAL A 24 -4.21 4.12 14.87
C VAL A 24 -2.68 4.12 14.95
N LYS A 25 -2.03 4.71 13.96
CA LYS A 25 -0.57 4.87 13.93
C LYS A 25 -0.17 6.26 13.50
N GLU A 26 0.96 6.73 14.01
CA GLU A 26 1.63 7.90 13.49
C GLU A 26 2.19 7.61 12.09
N PHE A 27 1.91 8.52 11.17
CA PHE A 27 2.47 8.55 9.83
C PHE A 27 3.22 9.84 9.65
N PHE A 28 4.43 9.74 9.15
CA PHE A 28 5.35 10.86 8.95
C PHE A 28 5.41 11.21 7.47
N PHE A 29 5.48 12.50 7.15
CA PHE A 29 5.58 12.99 5.78
C PHE A 29 6.31 14.32 5.72
N VAL A 30 6.76 14.72 4.54
CA VAL A 30 7.44 16.00 4.32
C VAL A 30 6.42 17.12 4.30
N LYS A 31 6.64 18.18 5.12
CA LYS A 31 5.79 19.37 5.17
C LYS A 31 5.68 20.04 3.80
N GLU A 32 4.50 20.53 3.48
CA GLU A 32 4.24 21.18 2.18
C GLU A 32 5.18 22.34 1.91
N ASN A 33 5.40 23.22 2.88
CA ASN A 33 6.32 24.35 2.78
C ASN A 33 7.79 23.93 2.63
N SER A 34 8.17 22.75 3.12
CA SER A 34 9.52 22.21 2.96
C SER A 34 9.75 21.61 1.58
N ILE A 35 8.70 21.17 0.85
CA ILE A 35 8.82 20.64 -0.50
C ILE A 35 9.47 21.66 -1.44
N THR A 36 9.04 22.92 -1.38
CA THR A 36 9.62 24.02 -2.17
C THR A 36 11.07 24.26 -1.79
N LYS A 37 11.39 24.30 -0.49
CA LYS A 37 12.76 24.44 0.05
C LYS A 37 13.68 23.34 -0.44
N LEU A 38 13.20 22.11 -0.47
CA LEU A 38 13.95 20.93 -0.91
C LEU A 38 14.14 20.88 -2.43
N GLY A 39 13.39 21.68 -3.19
CA GLY A 39 13.51 21.81 -4.64
C GLY A 39 13.13 20.55 -5.42
N LYS A 40 12.33 19.66 -4.81
CA LYS A 40 11.94 18.36 -5.38
C LYS A 40 10.44 18.12 -5.21
N HIS A 41 9.67 18.29 -6.27
CA HIS A 41 8.21 18.09 -6.27
C HIS A 41 7.80 16.68 -5.81
N TRP A 42 8.59 15.65 -6.08
CA TRP A 42 8.33 14.28 -5.65
C TRP A 42 8.52 14.06 -4.14
N ALA A 43 9.12 15.02 -3.42
CA ALA A 43 9.19 14.97 -1.95
C ALA A 43 7.79 14.97 -1.30
N SER A 44 6.77 15.49 -2.00
CA SER A 44 5.36 15.43 -1.56
C SER A 44 4.80 14.01 -1.46
N GLY A 45 5.39 13.06 -2.18
CA GLY A 45 4.99 11.65 -2.16
C GLY A 45 5.73 10.82 -1.10
N ILE A 46 6.71 11.41 -0.39
CA ILE A 46 7.45 10.66 0.62
C ILE A 46 6.68 10.66 1.93
N GLY A 47 6.20 9.48 2.30
CA GLY A 47 5.59 9.23 3.59
C GLY A 47 6.00 7.86 4.13
N SER A 48 6.04 7.72 5.46
CA SER A 48 6.42 6.46 6.10
C SER A 48 5.89 6.37 7.52
N PHE A 49 5.69 5.14 8.00
CA PHE A 49 5.45 4.84 9.43
C PHE A 49 6.74 4.83 10.25
N ASN A 50 7.88 4.99 9.60
CA ASN A 50 9.18 5.12 10.22
C ASN A 50 9.80 6.46 9.83
N LYS A 51 9.87 7.41 10.77
CA LYS A 51 10.48 8.73 10.58
C LYS A 51 11.91 8.63 10.03
N GLN A 52 12.67 7.63 10.50
CA GLN A 52 14.05 7.44 10.08
C GLN A 52 14.15 7.12 8.58
N HIS A 53 13.18 6.39 8.03
CA HIS A 53 13.15 6.11 6.59
C HIS A 53 13.14 7.41 5.77
N ILE A 54 12.36 8.41 6.21
CA ILE A 54 12.34 9.72 5.53
C ILE A 54 13.69 10.44 5.68
N LEU A 55 14.27 10.41 6.88
CA LEU A 55 15.56 11.04 7.16
C LEU A 55 16.73 10.39 6.40
N ASP A 56 16.64 9.10 6.11
CA ASP A 56 17.67 8.36 5.36
C ASP A 56 17.82 8.84 3.91
N HIS A 57 16.86 9.61 3.39
CA HIS A 57 17.01 10.30 2.12
C HIS A 57 18.00 11.47 2.15
N LYS A 58 18.38 11.96 3.34
CA LYS A 58 19.26 13.12 3.54
C LYS A 58 20.56 13.06 2.72
N SER A 59 21.23 11.93 2.72
CA SER A 59 22.52 11.77 2.04
C SER A 59 22.42 11.33 0.57
N LYS A 60 21.23 10.87 0.15
CA LYS A 60 21.06 10.22 -1.15
C LYS A 60 20.35 11.09 -2.19
N ARG A 61 19.42 11.93 -1.76
CA ARG A 61 18.51 12.63 -2.67
C ARG A 61 18.33 14.11 -2.39
N PHE A 62 18.29 14.54 -1.11
CA PHE A 62 18.10 15.95 -0.71
C PHE A 62 18.39 16.16 0.78
N ASN A 63 18.66 17.41 1.16
CA ASN A 63 19.03 17.75 2.53
C ASN A 63 17.80 17.95 3.42
N ILE A 64 17.15 16.86 3.85
CA ILE A 64 16.01 16.85 4.75
C ILE A 64 16.47 16.82 6.21
N THR A 65 15.76 17.52 7.08
CA THR A 65 15.96 17.56 8.53
C THR A 65 14.68 17.16 9.26
N GLU A 66 14.76 16.98 10.56
CA GLU A 66 13.57 16.70 11.38
C GLU A 66 12.52 17.80 11.32
N ASP A 67 12.95 19.06 11.18
CA ASP A 67 12.06 20.22 11.08
C ASP A 67 11.23 20.22 9.77
N ASP A 68 11.65 19.47 8.76
CA ASP A 68 10.95 19.33 7.49
C ASP A 68 9.88 18.23 7.53
N ILE A 69 9.77 17.49 8.64
CA ILE A 69 8.86 16.36 8.77
C ILE A 69 7.69 16.74 9.67
N GLU A 70 6.51 16.37 9.26
CA GLU A 70 5.27 16.45 10.02
C GLU A 70 4.72 15.05 10.27
N LYS A 71 3.86 14.91 11.31
CA LYS A 71 3.18 13.65 11.60
C LYS A 71 1.69 13.86 11.72
N ILE A 72 0.95 12.84 11.31
CA ILE A 72 -0.49 12.71 11.53
C ILE A 72 -0.79 11.33 12.11
N GLU A 73 -1.93 11.22 12.78
CA GLU A 73 -2.49 9.91 13.13
C GLU A 73 -3.34 9.41 11.96
N ILE A 74 -3.08 8.18 11.52
CA ILE A 74 -3.84 7.50 10.47
C ILE A 74 -4.56 6.31 11.07
N GLU A 75 -5.88 6.24 10.81
CA GLU A 75 -6.69 5.09 11.13
C GLU A 75 -6.47 3.99 10.08
N PHE A 76 -6.07 2.83 10.54
CA PHE A 76 -5.95 1.62 9.77
C PHE A 76 -7.20 0.76 9.92
N ILE A 77 -7.67 0.24 8.82
CA ILE A 77 -8.72 -0.78 8.79
C ILE A 77 -8.22 -2.02 8.05
N THR A 78 -8.81 -3.16 8.36
CA THR A 78 -8.52 -4.39 7.59
C THR A 78 -9.20 -4.33 6.23
N PHE A 79 -8.72 -5.15 5.29
CA PHE A 79 -9.38 -5.32 4.00
C PHE A 79 -10.82 -5.81 4.17
N ASP A 80 -11.07 -6.71 5.12
CA ASP A 80 -12.41 -7.20 5.42
C ASP A 80 -13.34 -6.09 5.92
N ASN A 81 -12.83 -5.18 6.77
CA ASN A 81 -13.60 -4.00 7.19
C ASN A 81 -13.89 -3.05 6.03
N LEU A 82 -12.94 -2.86 5.10
CA LEU A 82 -13.19 -2.09 3.89
C LEU A 82 -14.35 -2.69 3.09
N VAL A 83 -14.31 -4.00 2.85
CA VAL A 83 -15.35 -4.74 2.12
C VAL A 83 -16.72 -4.59 2.80
N ASP A 84 -16.77 -4.73 4.12
CA ASP A 84 -18.02 -4.60 4.90
C ASP A 84 -18.55 -3.16 4.88
N ASN A 85 -17.70 -2.18 5.14
CA ASN A 85 -18.08 -0.77 5.21
C ASN A 85 -18.68 -0.26 3.89
N TYR A 86 -18.13 -0.70 2.78
CA TYR A 86 -18.57 -0.32 1.43
C TYR A 86 -19.53 -1.32 0.80
N LYS A 87 -19.92 -2.41 1.52
CA LYS A 87 -20.83 -3.46 1.06
C LYS A 87 -20.41 -4.07 -0.29
N ILE A 88 -19.11 -4.32 -0.44
CA ILE A 88 -18.54 -4.86 -1.67
C ILE A 88 -18.87 -6.35 -1.74
N ALA A 89 -19.63 -6.77 -2.74
CA ALA A 89 -20.03 -8.17 -2.92
C ALA A 89 -18.96 -8.99 -3.69
N SER A 90 -18.27 -8.36 -4.64
CA SER A 90 -17.21 -8.99 -5.44
C SER A 90 -16.27 -7.93 -6.00
N ILE A 91 -15.07 -8.35 -6.37
CA ILE A 91 -14.03 -7.48 -6.94
C ILE A 91 -13.55 -8.12 -8.24
N ASP A 92 -13.62 -7.39 -9.36
CA ASP A 92 -13.08 -7.85 -10.63
C ASP A 92 -11.56 -7.73 -10.66
N ASN A 93 -11.04 -6.60 -10.21
CA ASN A 93 -9.60 -6.35 -10.13
C ASN A 93 -9.23 -5.64 -8.83
N LEU A 94 -8.35 -6.25 -8.06
CA LEU A 94 -7.73 -5.67 -6.86
C LEU A 94 -6.28 -5.33 -7.19
N GLN A 95 -5.94 -4.05 -7.16
CA GLN A 95 -4.56 -3.60 -7.28
C GLN A 95 -4.05 -3.14 -5.91
N ILE A 96 -2.90 -3.64 -5.50
CA ILE A 96 -2.24 -3.31 -4.23
C ILE A 96 -0.85 -2.78 -4.55
N ASP A 97 -0.65 -1.50 -4.27
CA ASP A 97 0.59 -0.77 -4.47
C ASP A 97 0.72 0.25 -3.32
N VAL A 98 1.32 -0.16 -2.22
CA VAL A 98 1.34 0.55 -0.93
C VAL A 98 2.75 0.67 -0.34
N GLU A 99 3.74 0.42 -1.16
CA GLU A 99 5.17 0.63 -0.85
C GLU A 99 5.62 -0.07 0.45
N GLY A 100 5.30 -1.39 0.55
CA GLY A 100 5.85 -2.28 1.59
C GLY A 100 4.85 -2.88 2.59
N ALA A 101 3.54 -2.61 2.46
CA ALA A 101 2.51 -3.25 3.28
C ALA A 101 1.71 -4.33 2.53
N GLU A 102 2.03 -4.62 1.27
CA GLU A 102 1.33 -5.58 0.40
C GLU A 102 1.26 -6.97 1.04
N PHE A 103 2.37 -7.44 1.64
CA PHE A 103 2.41 -8.73 2.32
C PHE A 103 1.37 -8.82 3.45
N GLU A 104 1.31 -7.82 4.32
CA GLU A 104 0.40 -7.82 5.46
C GLU A 104 -1.06 -7.73 5.00
N ILE A 105 -1.34 -6.95 3.96
CA ILE A 105 -2.68 -6.85 3.37
C ILE A 105 -3.07 -8.20 2.77
N LEU A 106 -2.28 -8.75 1.84
CA LEU A 106 -2.57 -10.02 1.17
C LEU A 106 -2.70 -11.19 2.15
N LYS A 107 -1.86 -11.22 3.19
CA LYS A 107 -1.94 -12.21 4.25
C LYS A 107 -3.27 -12.15 5.00
N SER A 108 -3.82 -10.96 5.21
CA SER A 108 -5.05 -10.73 5.98
C SER A 108 -6.35 -10.99 5.19
N ILE A 109 -6.33 -10.98 3.85
CA ILE A 109 -7.53 -11.17 3.04
C ILE A 109 -8.17 -12.54 3.31
N ASN A 110 -9.46 -12.53 3.64
CA ASN A 110 -10.26 -13.75 3.74
C ASN A 110 -10.98 -14.01 2.39
N PHE A 111 -10.42 -14.91 1.58
CA PHE A 111 -10.98 -15.27 0.27
C PHE A 111 -12.27 -16.11 0.31
N GLU A 112 -12.67 -16.57 1.49
CA GLU A 112 -13.99 -17.19 1.68
C GLU A 112 -15.08 -16.12 1.80
N LYS A 113 -14.72 -14.94 2.30
CA LYS A 113 -15.63 -13.81 2.51
C LYS A 113 -15.89 -13.00 1.25
N ILE A 114 -14.89 -12.85 0.39
CA ILE A 114 -14.95 -11.99 -0.79
C ILE A 114 -14.42 -12.70 -2.04
N SER A 115 -15.19 -12.65 -3.12
CA SER A 115 -14.73 -13.12 -4.42
C SER A 115 -13.91 -12.04 -5.13
N VAL A 116 -12.65 -12.34 -5.43
CA VAL A 116 -11.77 -11.48 -6.22
C VAL A 116 -11.34 -12.23 -7.47
N LYS A 117 -11.57 -11.68 -8.68
CA LYS A 117 -11.24 -12.37 -9.94
C LYS A 117 -9.76 -12.26 -10.27
N SER A 118 -9.19 -11.06 -10.07
CA SER A 118 -7.76 -10.83 -10.31
C SER A 118 -7.15 -9.94 -9.22
N ILE A 119 -5.89 -10.19 -8.89
CA ILE A 119 -5.13 -9.42 -7.90
C ILE A 119 -3.79 -9.09 -8.53
N GLN A 120 -3.45 -7.82 -8.61
CA GLN A 120 -2.12 -7.36 -8.99
C GLN A 120 -1.46 -6.72 -7.77
N PHE A 121 -0.22 -7.09 -7.50
CA PHE A 121 0.53 -6.56 -6.36
C PHE A 121 2.02 -6.46 -6.63
N GLU A 122 2.67 -5.50 -5.98
CA GLU A 122 4.11 -5.40 -5.94
C GLU A 122 4.69 -6.38 -4.92
N SER A 123 5.73 -7.11 -5.29
CA SER A 123 6.39 -8.11 -4.41
C SER A 123 7.82 -7.74 -4.02
N LYS A 124 8.33 -6.64 -4.54
CA LYS A 124 9.71 -6.17 -4.41
C LYS A 124 10.20 -6.04 -2.96
N HIS A 125 9.31 -5.64 -2.05
CA HIS A 125 9.67 -5.34 -0.65
C HIS A 125 9.29 -6.45 0.35
N PHE A 126 8.81 -7.61 -0.10
CA PHE A 126 8.33 -8.67 0.80
C PHE A 126 9.42 -9.23 1.71
N ASP A 127 10.53 -9.61 1.13
CA ASP A 127 11.63 -10.31 1.80
C ASP A 127 12.98 -9.56 1.66
N GLY A 128 12.94 -8.33 1.22
CA GLY A 128 14.08 -7.53 0.78
C GLY A 128 13.99 -7.24 -0.70
N THR A 129 14.72 -6.23 -1.16
CA THR A 129 14.60 -5.73 -2.53
C THR A 129 14.97 -6.82 -3.55
N PHE A 130 13.99 -7.22 -4.36
CA PHE A 130 14.10 -8.24 -5.43
C PHE A 130 14.50 -9.65 -4.94
N PHE A 131 14.23 -9.97 -3.68
CA PHE A 131 14.51 -11.29 -3.14
C PHE A 131 13.22 -12.09 -2.92
N GLU A 132 13.21 -13.34 -3.40
CA GLU A 132 12.11 -14.29 -3.13
C GLU A 132 12.40 -15.10 -1.88
N GLY A 133 11.85 -14.67 -0.76
CA GLY A 133 11.99 -15.33 0.53
C GLY A 133 10.69 -15.95 1.03
N PRO A 134 10.61 -16.23 2.35
CA PRO A 134 9.48 -16.93 2.94
C PRO A 134 8.15 -16.19 2.82
N LYS A 135 8.14 -14.86 2.88
CA LYS A 135 6.89 -14.08 2.76
C LYS A 135 6.27 -14.21 1.37
N LEU A 136 7.09 -14.05 0.32
CA LEU A 136 6.59 -14.18 -1.05
C LEU A 136 6.14 -15.61 -1.35
N LYS A 137 6.87 -16.62 -0.87
CA LYS A 137 6.45 -18.03 -0.97
C LYS A 137 5.11 -18.27 -0.30
N PHE A 138 4.93 -17.78 0.93
CA PHE A 138 3.68 -17.90 1.67
C PHE A 138 2.49 -17.29 0.88
N ILE A 139 2.64 -16.08 0.32
CA ILE A 139 1.56 -15.45 -0.44
C ILE A 139 1.28 -16.20 -1.75
N LYS A 140 2.31 -16.66 -2.46
CA LYS A 140 2.13 -17.51 -3.66
C LYS A 140 1.36 -18.78 -3.35
N GLU A 141 1.67 -19.46 -2.27
CA GLU A 141 0.95 -20.66 -1.80
C GLU A 141 -0.49 -20.34 -1.40
N LYS A 142 -0.70 -19.28 -0.61
CA LYS A 142 -2.04 -18.81 -0.23
C LYS A 142 -2.92 -18.52 -1.45
N LEU A 143 -2.40 -17.81 -2.43
CA LEU A 143 -3.15 -17.50 -3.65
C LEU A 143 -3.46 -18.75 -4.47
N LYS A 144 -2.48 -19.63 -4.66
CA LYS A 144 -2.70 -20.91 -5.38
C LYS A 144 -3.74 -21.79 -4.69
N SER A 145 -3.71 -21.92 -3.36
CA SER A 145 -4.69 -22.71 -2.61
C SER A 145 -6.11 -22.13 -2.71
N ASN A 146 -6.24 -20.84 -3.02
CA ASN A 146 -7.51 -20.16 -3.28
C ASN A 146 -7.89 -20.12 -4.80
N GLY A 147 -7.21 -20.92 -5.62
CA GLY A 147 -7.57 -21.12 -7.03
C GLY A 147 -6.99 -20.10 -8.01
N TYR A 148 -5.96 -19.33 -7.60
CA TYR A 148 -5.32 -18.36 -8.50
C TYR A 148 -4.15 -18.97 -9.25
N ASN A 149 -4.06 -18.64 -10.54
CA ASN A 149 -2.86 -18.81 -11.36
C ASN A 149 -2.02 -17.54 -11.27
N LEU A 150 -0.70 -17.70 -11.08
CA LEU A 150 0.23 -16.59 -10.87
C LEU A 150 1.06 -16.34 -12.12
N VAL A 151 1.16 -15.08 -12.54
CA VAL A 151 1.97 -14.63 -13.66
C VAL A 151 2.87 -13.49 -13.18
N GLN A 152 4.18 -13.64 -13.39
CA GLN A 152 5.12 -12.54 -13.17
C GLN A 152 4.98 -11.57 -14.34
N LEU A 153 4.57 -10.33 -14.07
CA LEU A 153 4.42 -9.31 -15.11
C LEU A 153 5.75 -8.64 -15.45
N ASP A 154 6.51 -8.33 -14.40
CA ASP A 154 7.85 -7.74 -14.48
C ASP A 154 8.65 -8.10 -13.22
N LYS A 155 9.76 -7.42 -12.96
CA LYS A 155 10.63 -7.69 -11.79
C LYS A 155 9.96 -7.41 -10.44
N GLU A 156 8.94 -6.57 -10.42
CA GLU A 156 8.32 -6.04 -9.21
C GLU A 156 6.89 -6.58 -9.03
N ASN A 157 6.17 -6.80 -10.12
CA ASN A 157 4.73 -7.03 -10.14
C ASN A 157 4.33 -8.48 -10.46
N ILE A 158 3.39 -8.99 -9.69
CA ILE A 158 2.76 -10.29 -9.88
C ILE A 158 1.25 -10.09 -10.10
N LEU A 159 0.72 -10.80 -11.09
CA LEU A 159 -0.71 -10.94 -11.33
C LEU A 159 -1.17 -12.34 -10.91
N ALA A 160 -2.17 -12.39 -10.04
CA ALA A 160 -2.90 -13.60 -9.68
C ALA A 160 -4.29 -13.56 -10.32
N LYS A 161 -4.70 -14.59 -11.03
CA LYS A 161 -5.98 -14.62 -11.76
C LYS A 161 -6.65 -15.99 -11.61
N LYS A 162 -7.97 -15.96 -11.32
CA LYS A 162 -8.85 -17.14 -11.37
C LYS A 162 -9.27 -17.49 -12.77
#